data_3852609ac265307eb87facacc7e4e353
#
_entry.id   3852609ac265307eb87facacc7e4e353
#
_cell.length_a   1.000
_cell.length_b   1.000
_cell.length_c   1.000
_cell.angle_alpha   90.00
_cell.angle_beta   90.00
_cell.angle_gamma   90.00
#
_symmetry.space_group_name_H-M   'P 1'
#
loop_
_entity.id
_entity.type
_entity.pdbx_description
1 polymer ?
#
loop_
_entity_poly.entity_id
_entity_poly.type
_entity_poly.pdbx_seq_one_letter_code
_entity_poly.pdbx_strand_id
1 'polypeptide(L)'
;LATRAEQKLKTRRALMDAALAQLSADRGFGSLSLREVAREAGIAPTSFYRHFSELDELGLALVDEGGVALRQLMRQARKRIARDGSAIATSVDTFMEYLGNNSNLFRLMLRERTGVSKPFRTAVKAEIDHFVTELADDLQRFADEQDKPIADARLVAEAMATLVFNQGAEALDASPKEREELKAKLKTELRMILVGSHTLAQWQQGRE
;
A
#
# COMPACT_ATOMS: atom_id res chain seq x y z
N LEU A 1 32.30 14.14 11.17
CA LEU A 1 32.11 12.86 11.85
C LEU A 1 30.61 12.75 12.18
N ALA A 2 29.92 11.66 11.76
CA ALA A 2 28.53 11.45 12.09
C ALA A 2 28.34 11.36 13.61
N THR A 3 27.29 11.97 14.13
CA THR A 3 26.97 11.89 15.56
C THR A 3 26.54 10.44 15.93
N ARG A 4 26.60 10.13 17.21
CA ARG A 4 26.12 8.82 17.73
C ARG A 4 24.64 8.59 17.38
N ALA A 5 23.83 9.63 17.35
CA ALA A 5 22.42 9.59 16.98
C ALA A 5 22.24 9.27 15.48
N GLU A 6 22.98 9.94 14.61
CA GLU A 6 22.97 9.67 13.17
C GLU A 6 23.42 8.25 12.85
N GLN A 7 24.46 7.75 13.52
CA GLN A 7 24.92 6.39 13.35
C GLN A 7 23.86 5.38 13.82
N LYS A 8 23.14 5.66 14.91
CA LYS A 8 22.03 4.81 15.38
C LYS A 8 20.90 4.74 14.36
N LEU A 9 20.50 5.89 13.79
CA LEU A 9 19.47 5.95 12.74
C LEU A 9 19.89 5.20 11.48
N LYS A 10 21.15 5.40 11.05
CA LYS A 10 21.72 4.68 9.88
C LYS A 10 21.71 3.18 10.07
N THR A 11 22.09 2.69 11.23
CA THR A 11 22.09 1.25 11.51
C THR A 11 20.66 0.70 11.59
N ARG A 12 19.73 1.44 12.21
CA ARG A 12 18.29 1.07 12.23
C ARG A 12 17.75 0.95 10.81
N ARG A 13 18.05 1.91 9.94
CA ARG A 13 17.66 1.89 8.52
C ARG A 13 18.26 0.68 7.80
N ALA A 14 19.55 0.41 7.97
CA ALA A 14 20.22 -0.73 7.36
C ALA A 14 19.56 -2.07 7.73
N LEU A 15 19.11 -2.22 8.98
CA LEU A 15 18.34 -3.40 9.41
C LEU A 15 17.00 -3.54 8.70
N MET A 16 16.27 -2.45 8.55
CA MET A 16 14.98 -2.42 7.84
C MET A 16 15.18 -2.73 6.35
N ASP A 17 16.16 -2.14 5.71
CA ASP A 17 16.51 -2.40 4.31
C ASP A 17 16.95 -3.86 4.10
N ALA A 18 17.75 -4.41 5.02
CA ALA A 18 18.20 -5.81 4.98
C ALA A 18 17.03 -6.80 5.13
N ALA A 19 16.04 -6.47 5.95
CA ALA A 19 14.83 -7.30 6.06
C ALA A 19 14.00 -7.25 4.77
N LEU A 20 13.78 -6.06 4.20
CA LEU A 20 13.05 -5.90 2.94
C LEU A 20 13.76 -6.62 1.78
N ALA A 21 15.09 -6.52 1.69
CA ALA A 21 15.88 -7.14 0.62
C ALA A 21 15.77 -8.67 0.59
N GLN A 22 15.42 -9.30 1.71
CA GLN A 22 15.25 -10.76 1.80
C GLN A 22 13.83 -11.24 1.44
N LEU A 23 12.88 -10.33 1.24
CA LEU A 23 11.53 -10.69 0.80
C LEU A 23 11.50 -11.00 -0.70
N SER A 24 10.76 -12.04 -1.07
CA SER A 24 10.58 -12.45 -2.48
C SER A 24 9.21 -13.08 -2.68
N ALA A 25 8.95 -13.56 -3.91
CA ALA A 25 7.75 -14.34 -4.21
C ALA A 25 7.57 -15.53 -3.25
N ASP A 26 8.67 -16.20 -2.90
CA ASP A 26 8.66 -17.43 -2.10
C ASP A 26 9.03 -17.20 -0.63
N ARG A 27 9.45 -15.99 -0.26
CA ARG A 27 9.96 -15.69 1.08
C ARG A 27 9.21 -14.52 1.72
N GLY A 28 8.31 -14.82 2.68
CA GLY A 28 7.60 -13.84 3.50
C GLY A 28 8.38 -13.43 4.76
N PHE A 29 7.89 -12.38 5.45
CA PHE A 29 8.54 -11.85 6.65
C PHE A 29 8.66 -12.88 7.78
N GLY A 30 7.64 -13.70 7.99
CA GLY A 30 7.64 -14.75 9.03
C GLY A 30 8.70 -15.84 8.87
N SER A 31 9.36 -15.92 7.70
CA SER A 31 10.47 -16.87 7.45
C SER A 31 11.85 -16.25 7.67
N LEU A 32 11.94 -14.96 7.99
CA LEU A 32 13.20 -14.29 8.27
C LEU A 32 13.73 -14.66 9.65
N SER A 33 15.05 -14.71 9.78
CA SER A 33 15.71 -14.82 11.07
C SER A 33 16.48 -13.55 11.42
N LEU A 34 16.47 -13.18 12.70
CA LEU A 34 17.22 -12.04 13.21
C LEU A 34 18.70 -12.10 12.81
N ARG A 35 19.31 -13.33 12.85
CA ARG A 35 20.72 -13.52 12.50
C ARG A 35 20.99 -13.21 11.03
N GLU A 36 20.11 -13.61 10.14
CA GLU A 36 20.22 -13.32 8.71
C GLU A 36 20.07 -11.84 8.43
N VAL A 37 19.06 -11.18 9.03
CA VAL A 37 18.84 -9.74 8.87
C VAL A 37 20.04 -8.93 9.40
N ALA A 38 20.57 -9.28 10.58
CA ALA A 38 21.75 -8.60 11.13
C ALA A 38 22.98 -8.79 10.25
N ARG A 39 23.22 -10.00 9.75
CA ARG A 39 24.32 -10.30 8.84
C ARG A 39 24.23 -9.53 7.54
N GLU A 40 23.05 -9.48 6.94
CA GLU A 40 22.79 -8.68 5.71
C GLU A 40 23.00 -7.20 5.93
N ALA A 41 22.61 -6.69 7.10
CA ALA A 41 22.86 -5.30 7.51
C ALA A 41 24.32 -5.01 7.88
N GLY A 42 25.21 -6.01 7.86
CA GLY A 42 26.63 -5.86 8.20
C GLY A 42 26.91 -5.62 9.68
N ILE A 43 26.03 -6.08 10.59
CA ILE A 43 26.21 -5.91 12.03
C ILE A 43 26.19 -7.26 12.78
N ALA A 44 26.80 -7.27 13.97
CA ALA A 44 26.70 -8.42 14.85
C ALA A 44 25.26 -8.65 15.34
N PRO A 45 24.75 -9.90 15.42
CA PRO A 45 23.39 -10.19 15.89
C PRO A 45 23.06 -9.59 17.25
N THR A 46 24.02 -9.49 18.16
CA THR A 46 23.86 -8.84 19.47
C THR A 46 23.62 -7.33 19.37
N SER A 47 24.09 -6.69 18.30
CA SER A 47 23.87 -5.25 18.06
C SER A 47 22.44 -4.95 17.60
N PHE A 48 21.72 -5.93 17.06
CA PHE A 48 20.32 -5.81 16.68
C PHE A 48 19.46 -5.30 17.86
N TYR A 49 19.66 -5.87 19.04
CA TYR A 49 18.89 -5.55 20.24
C TYR A 49 19.05 -4.12 20.77
N ARG A 50 19.99 -3.34 20.20
CA ARG A 50 20.09 -1.89 20.46
C ARG A 50 19.09 -1.07 19.64
N HIS A 51 18.45 -1.68 18.65
CA HIS A 51 17.58 -1.03 17.68
C HIS A 51 16.14 -1.56 17.71
N PHE A 52 15.99 -2.86 17.92
CA PHE A 52 14.71 -3.57 18.00
C PHE A 52 14.81 -4.66 19.07
N SER A 53 13.76 -4.84 19.84
CA SER A 53 13.68 -5.90 20.88
C SER A 53 13.56 -7.29 20.24
N GLU A 54 12.85 -7.36 19.13
CA GLU A 54 12.60 -8.60 18.38
C GLU A 54 12.33 -8.28 16.89
N LEU A 55 12.27 -9.33 16.08
CA LEU A 55 12.06 -9.17 14.62
C LEU A 55 10.68 -8.57 14.30
N ASP A 56 9.66 -8.90 15.10
CA ASP A 56 8.32 -8.35 14.93
C ASP A 56 8.29 -6.82 15.12
N GLU A 57 9.05 -6.25 16.05
CA GLU A 57 9.17 -4.80 16.21
C GLU A 57 9.77 -4.14 14.96
N LEU A 58 10.77 -4.76 14.34
CA LEU A 58 11.31 -4.29 13.05
C LEU A 58 10.25 -4.35 11.97
N GLY A 59 9.50 -5.43 11.90
CA GLY A 59 8.43 -5.59 10.93
C GLY A 59 7.30 -4.58 11.10
N LEU A 60 6.88 -4.27 12.32
CA LEU A 60 5.91 -3.22 12.60
C LEU A 60 6.41 -1.83 12.16
N ALA A 61 7.71 -1.54 12.34
CA ALA A 61 8.31 -0.31 11.82
C ALA A 61 8.28 -0.25 10.28
N LEU A 62 8.38 -1.39 9.59
CA LEU A 62 8.21 -1.47 8.14
C LEU A 62 6.75 -1.29 7.72
N VAL A 63 5.78 -1.76 8.51
CA VAL A 63 4.34 -1.50 8.27
C VAL A 63 4.05 0.00 8.37
N ASP A 64 4.58 0.68 9.39
CA ASP A 64 4.46 2.14 9.52
C ASP A 64 5.04 2.87 8.29
N GLU A 65 6.18 2.41 7.77
CA GLU A 65 6.77 2.93 6.53
C GLU A 65 5.85 2.66 5.32
N GLY A 66 5.21 1.50 5.28
CA GLY A 66 4.19 1.17 4.28
C GLY A 66 3.01 2.14 4.29
N GLY A 67 2.53 2.51 5.47
CA GLY A 67 1.50 3.54 5.64
C GLY A 67 1.95 4.91 5.12
N VAL A 68 3.20 5.31 5.39
CA VAL A 68 3.78 6.53 4.81
C VAL A 68 3.82 6.44 3.28
N ALA A 69 4.19 5.30 2.73
CA ALA A 69 4.23 5.06 1.29
C ALA A 69 2.83 5.18 0.65
N LEU A 70 1.80 4.61 1.27
CA LEU A 70 0.41 4.74 0.81
C LEU A 70 -0.06 6.21 0.81
N ARG A 71 0.23 6.98 1.86
CA ARG A 71 -0.09 8.41 1.91
C ARG A 71 0.65 9.22 0.86
N GLN A 72 1.90 8.86 0.55
CA GLN A 72 2.66 9.49 -0.55
C GLN A 72 2.05 9.16 -1.91
N LEU A 73 1.65 7.91 -2.12
CA LEU A 73 0.94 7.47 -3.32
C LEU A 73 -0.32 8.32 -3.55
N MET A 74 -1.17 8.46 -2.53
CA MET A 74 -2.39 9.28 -2.63
C MET A 74 -2.09 10.74 -2.99
N ARG A 75 -1.08 11.35 -2.36
CA ARG A 75 -0.66 12.72 -2.71
C ARG A 75 -0.19 12.85 -4.16
N GLN A 76 0.57 11.87 -4.65
CA GLN A 76 1.04 11.87 -6.05
C GLN A 76 -0.12 11.68 -7.03
N ALA A 77 -1.05 10.76 -6.74
CA ALA A 77 -2.23 10.54 -7.55
C ALA A 77 -3.07 11.83 -7.67
N ARG A 78 -3.38 12.49 -6.55
CA ARG A 78 -4.12 13.78 -6.55
C ARG A 78 -3.45 14.85 -7.41
N LYS A 79 -2.12 15.02 -7.32
CA LYS A 79 -1.36 15.99 -8.12
C LYS A 79 -1.42 15.67 -9.62
N ARG A 80 -1.34 14.39 -9.99
CA ARG A 80 -1.39 13.97 -11.40
C ARG A 80 -2.82 14.11 -11.96
N ILE A 81 -3.85 13.73 -11.21
CA ILE A 81 -5.25 13.88 -11.60
C ILE A 81 -5.60 15.36 -11.88
N ALA A 82 -5.19 16.26 -11.02
CA ALA A 82 -5.41 17.69 -11.19
C ALA A 82 -4.81 18.24 -12.50
N ARG A 83 -3.76 17.59 -13.02
CA ARG A 83 -3.10 18.00 -14.27
C ARG A 83 -3.65 17.27 -15.50
N ASP A 84 -3.90 15.96 -15.39
CA ASP A 84 -4.16 15.07 -16.53
C ASP A 84 -5.66 14.76 -16.72
N GLY A 85 -6.50 15.09 -15.75
CA GLY A 85 -7.98 15.05 -15.85
C GLY A 85 -8.65 13.67 -15.77
N SER A 86 -7.91 12.55 -15.94
CA SER A 86 -8.47 11.19 -15.90
C SER A 86 -8.20 10.51 -14.55
N ALA A 87 -9.14 10.63 -13.60
CA ALA A 87 -8.95 10.16 -12.23
C ALA A 87 -8.57 8.66 -12.15
N ILE A 88 -9.36 7.76 -12.77
CA ILE A 88 -9.12 6.31 -12.66
C ILE A 88 -7.81 5.90 -13.36
N ALA A 89 -7.61 6.33 -14.60
CA ALA A 89 -6.43 5.94 -15.36
C ALA A 89 -5.15 6.41 -14.66
N THR A 90 -5.11 7.69 -14.26
CA THR A 90 -3.97 8.32 -13.58
C THR A 90 -3.70 7.67 -12.22
N SER A 91 -4.74 7.32 -11.46
CA SER A 91 -4.58 6.66 -10.16
C SER A 91 -3.99 5.26 -10.31
N VAL A 92 -4.49 4.46 -11.28
CA VAL A 92 -3.96 3.10 -11.52
C VAL A 92 -2.51 3.15 -12.01
N ASP A 93 -2.19 4.04 -12.95
CA ASP A 93 -0.81 4.17 -13.45
C ASP A 93 0.15 4.63 -12.35
N THR A 94 -0.27 5.59 -11.51
CA THR A 94 0.51 6.04 -10.35
C THR A 94 0.71 4.93 -9.33
N PHE A 95 -0.34 4.14 -9.05
CA PHE A 95 -0.25 2.99 -8.14
C PHE A 95 0.74 1.94 -8.65
N MET A 96 0.65 1.54 -9.91
CA MET A 96 1.53 0.51 -10.48
C MET A 96 2.99 0.97 -10.56
N GLU A 97 3.23 2.24 -10.86
CA GLU A 97 4.58 2.83 -10.81
C GLU A 97 5.14 2.81 -9.38
N TYR A 98 4.32 3.23 -8.41
CA TYR A 98 4.72 3.29 -7.01
C TYR A 98 4.97 1.90 -6.42
N LEU A 99 4.13 0.93 -6.78
CA LEU A 99 4.28 -0.47 -6.44
C LEU A 99 5.62 -1.04 -6.96
N GLY A 100 5.96 -0.74 -8.21
CA GLY A 100 7.23 -1.16 -8.81
C GLY A 100 8.46 -0.59 -8.10
N ASN A 101 8.40 0.69 -7.72
CA ASN A 101 9.49 1.37 -7.02
C ASN A 101 9.64 0.96 -5.55
N ASN A 102 8.61 0.37 -4.94
CA ASN A 102 8.58 -0.03 -3.52
C ASN A 102 8.16 -1.50 -3.37
N SER A 103 8.53 -2.37 -4.30
CA SER A 103 7.98 -3.71 -4.45
C SER A 103 8.05 -4.57 -3.18
N ASN A 104 9.18 -4.59 -2.48
CA ASN A 104 9.34 -5.40 -1.26
C ASN A 104 8.54 -4.87 -0.07
N LEU A 105 8.38 -3.54 0.04
CA LEU A 105 7.54 -2.93 1.04
C LEU A 105 6.04 -3.27 0.80
N PHE A 106 5.59 -3.16 -0.44
CA PHE A 106 4.24 -3.58 -0.81
C PHE A 106 4.04 -5.08 -0.67
N ARG A 107 5.05 -5.89 -0.98
CA ARG A 107 5.04 -7.33 -0.75
C ARG A 107 4.79 -7.66 0.73
N LEU A 108 5.48 -6.99 1.64
CA LEU A 108 5.24 -7.09 3.07
C LEU A 108 3.79 -6.73 3.40
N MET A 109 3.34 -5.54 3.02
CA MET A 109 2.00 -5.03 3.35
C MET A 109 0.89 -5.95 2.83
N LEU A 110 0.98 -6.41 1.59
CA LEU A 110 -0.09 -7.18 0.95
C LEU A 110 -0.13 -8.64 1.42
N ARG A 111 1.03 -9.25 1.75
CA ARG A 111 1.11 -10.62 2.24
C ARG A 111 0.78 -10.74 3.72
N GLU A 112 1.29 -9.84 4.55
CA GLU A 112 1.07 -9.89 5.99
C GLU A 112 -0.36 -9.46 6.39
N ARG A 113 -1.14 -8.92 5.45
CA ARG A 113 -2.59 -8.70 5.64
C ARG A 113 -3.33 -9.96 6.09
N THR A 114 -2.90 -11.12 5.60
CA THR A 114 -3.44 -12.45 5.92
C THR A 114 -2.42 -13.34 6.64
N GLY A 115 -1.29 -12.78 7.05
CA GLY A 115 -0.19 -13.49 7.70
C GLY A 115 -0.55 -14.04 9.09
N VAL A 116 0.36 -14.83 9.67
CA VAL A 116 0.15 -15.54 10.94
C VAL A 116 0.15 -14.58 12.13
N SER A 117 0.98 -13.53 12.11
CA SER A 117 1.14 -12.59 13.23
C SER A 117 -0.08 -11.68 13.40
N LYS A 118 -0.76 -11.77 14.55
CA LYS A 118 -1.90 -10.89 14.86
C LYS A 118 -1.51 -9.41 14.94
N PRO A 119 -0.40 -9.01 15.59
CA PRO A 119 0.06 -7.61 15.61
C PRO A 119 0.26 -7.06 14.19
N PHE A 120 0.87 -7.82 13.29
CA PHE A 120 1.04 -7.42 11.90
C PHE A 120 -0.29 -7.21 11.17
N ARG A 121 -1.19 -8.20 11.25
CA ARG A 121 -2.51 -8.06 10.62
C ARG A 121 -3.25 -6.82 11.10
N THR A 122 -3.17 -6.53 12.41
CA THR A 122 -3.81 -5.35 12.99
C THR A 122 -3.19 -4.06 12.47
N ALA A 123 -1.86 -3.98 12.42
CA ALA A 123 -1.16 -2.80 11.94
C ALA A 123 -1.41 -2.56 10.44
N VAL A 124 -1.29 -3.59 9.61
CA VAL A 124 -1.57 -3.50 8.17
C VAL A 124 -3.03 -3.11 7.91
N LYS A 125 -3.97 -3.69 8.67
CA LYS A 125 -5.39 -3.33 8.55
C LYS A 125 -5.62 -1.85 8.88
N ALA A 126 -4.98 -1.32 9.91
CA ALA A 126 -5.11 0.09 10.28
C ALA A 126 -4.59 1.01 9.15
N GLU A 127 -3.44 0.71 8.54
CA GLU A 127 -2.91 1.50 7.42
C GLU A 127 -3.79 1.43 6.17
N ILE A 128 -4.36 0.26 5.87
CA ILE A 128 -5.32 0.10 4.78
C ILE A 128 -6.62 0.89 5.08
N ASP A 129 -7.09 0.87 6.32
CA ASP A 129 -8.29 1.60 6.73
C ASP A 129 -8.11 3.12 6.62
N HIS A 130 -6.94 3.64 6.98
CA HIS A 130 -6.57 5.04 6.71
C HIS A 130 -6.59 5.36 5.21
N PHE A 131 -6.02 4.50 4.38
CA PHE A 131 -6.03 4.65 2.92
C PHE A 131 -7.47 4.69 2.38
N VAL A 132 -8.33 3.77 2.81
CA VAL A 132 -9.74 3.72 2.41
C VAL A 132 -10.50 4.99 2.85
N THR A 133 -10.22 5.49 4.04
CA THR A 133 -10.84 6.74 4.53
C THR A 133 -10.45 7.92 3.64
N GLU A 134 -9.15 8.10 3.35
CA GLU A 134 -8.71 9.16 2.44
C GLU A 134 -9.29 9.02 1.03
N LEU A 135 -9.42 7.79 0.52
CA LEU A 135 -10.02 7.53 -0.79
C LEU A 135 -11.51 7.87 -0.79
N ALA A 136 -12.24 7.54 0.27
CA ALA A 136 -13.66 7.86 0.42
C ALA A 136 -13.89 9.38 0.41
N ASP A 137 -13.06 10.14 1.13
CA ASP A 137 -13.10 11.59 1.15
C ASP A 137 -12.83 12.19 -0.25
N ASP A 138 -11.87 11.61 -0.97
CA ASP A 138 -11.57 12.03 -2.35
C ASP A 138 -12.73 11.74 -3.30
N LEU A 139 -13.34 10.55 -3.21
CA LEU A 139 -14.49 10.16 -4.02
C LEU A 139 -15.71 11.06 -3.77
N GLN A 140 -15.99 11.36 -2.49
CA GLN A 140 -17.09 12.24 -2.13
C GLN A 140 -16.87 13.66 -2.69
N ARG A 141 -15.66 14.22 -2.52
CA ARG A 141 -15.30 15.52 -3.05
C ARG A 141 -15.43 15.58 -4.57
N PHE A 142 -14.95 14.56 -5.28
CA PHE A 142 -15.10 14.46 -6.74
C PHE A 142 -16.58 14.38 -7.18
N ALA A 143 -17.39 13.64 -6.41
CA ALA A 143 -18.83 13.54 -6.67
C ALA A 143 -19.50 14.92 -6.56
N ASP A 144 -19.19 15.65 -5.48
CA ASP A 144 -19.73 16.99 -5.22
C ASP A 144 -19.28 18.01 -6.28
N GLU A 145 -17.99 18.02 -6.65
CA GLU A 145 -17.43 18.93 -7.66
C GLU A 145 -18.01 18.70 -9.08
N GLN A 146 -18.39 17.46 -9.39
CA GLN A 146 -18.90 17.07 -10.71
C GLN A 146 -20.43 17.01 -10.79
N ASP A 147 -21.13 17.28 -9.70
CA ASP A 147 -22.58 17.07 -9.56
C ASP A 147 -23.00 15.64 -9.98
N LYS A 148 -22.21 14.65 -9.54
CA LYS A 148 -22.43 13.22 -9.80
C LYS A 148 -22.54 12.48 -8.48
N PRO A 149 -23.75 12.25 -7.96
CA PRO A 149 -23.92 11.63 -6.65
C PRO A 149 -23.31 10.22 -6.61
N ILE A 150 -22.76 9.86 -5.46
CA ILE A 150 -22.22 8.54 -5.16
C ILE A 150 -23.05 7.92 -4.02
N ALA A 151 -23.39 6.63 -4.11
CA ALA A 151 -24.33 6.00 -3.18
C ALA A 151 -23.75 5.91 -1.75
N ASP A 152 -22.54 5.41 -1.62
CA ASP A 152 -21.81 5.28 -0.37
C ASP A 152 -20.31 5.35 -0.69
N ALA A 153 -19.71 6.52 -0.48
CA ALA A 153 -18.30 6.75 -0.81
C ALA A 153 -17.35 5.80 -0.05
N ARG A 154 -17.70 5.47 1.20
CA ARG A 154 -16.89 4.55 2.01
C ARG A 154 -16.93 3.14 1.46
N LEU A 155 -18.11 2.61 1.14
CA LEU A 155 -18.28 1.27 0.56
C LEU A 155 -17.60 1.17 -0.81
N VAL A 156 -17.72 2.21 -1.64
CA VAL A 156 -17.04 2.31 -2.94
C VAL A 156 -15.53 2.29 -2.76
N ALA A 157 -14.98 3.06 -1.81
CA ALA A 157 -13.56 3.08 -1.51
C ALA A 157 -13.05 1.72 -1.02
N GLU A 158 -13.79 1.02 -0.18
CA GLU A 158 -13.47 -0.33 0.30
C GLU A 158 -13.42 -1.35 -0.86
N ALA A 159 -14.40 -1.33 -1.74
CA ALA A 159 -14.45 -2.20 -2.92
C ALA A 159 -13.28 -1.91 -3.87
N MET A 160 -13.01 -0.63 -4.17
CA MET A 160 -11.88 -0.21 -5.02
C MET A 160 -10.54 -0.60 -4.40
N ALA A 161 -10.32 -0.33 -3.12
CA ALA A 161 -9.08 -0.68 -2.42
C ALA A 161 -8.84 -2.20 -2.42
N THR A 162 -9.90 -3.00 -2.23
CA THR A 162 -9.81 -4.46 -2.30
C THR A 162 -9.30 -4.94 -3.65
N LEU A 163 -9.84 -4.42 -4.75
CA LEU A 163 -9.39 -4.76 -6.11
C LEU A 163 -7.95 -4.29 -6.36
N VAL A 164 -7.65 -3.04 -6.02
CA VAL A 164 -6.32 -2.44 -6.21
C VAL A 164 -5.25 -3.25 -5.49
N PHE A 165 -5.46 -3.60 -4.23
CA PHE A 165 -4.47 -4.35 -3.46
C PHE A 165 -4.36 -5.81 -3.88
N ASN A 166 -5.45 -6.47 -4.30
CA ASN A 166 -5.38 -7.84 -4.82
C ASN A 166 -4.61 -7.88 -6.14
N GLN A 167 -4.94 -7.02 -7.10
CA GLN A 167 -4.22 -6.98 -8.38
C GLN A 167 -2.80 -6.43 -8.23
N GLY A 168 -2.56 -5.55 -7.25
CA GLY A 168 -1.21 -5.12 -6.88
C GLY A 168 -0.35 -6.28 -6.39
N ALA A 169 -0.91 -7.19 -5.59
CA ALA A 169 -0.19 -8.38 -5.14
C ALA A 169 0.19 -9.31 -6.33
N GLU A 170 -0.73 -9.49 -7.28
CA GLU A 170 -0.45 -10.24 -8.52
C GLU A 170 0.62 -9.54 -9.36
N ALA A 171 0.54 -8.21 -9.50
CA ALA A 171 1.47 -7.42 -10.30
C ALA A 171 2.92 -7.41 -9.79
N LEU A 172 3.15 -7.71 -8.49
CA LEU A 172 4.50 -7.79 -7.94
C LEU A 172 5.35 -8.88 -8.60
N ASP A 173 4.74 -9.99 -8.99
CA ASP A 173 5.42 -11.16 -9.56
C ASP A 173 5.11 -11.34 -11.07
N ALA A 174 4.30 -10.44 -11.66
CA ALA A 174 3.89 -10.49 -13.05
C ALA A 174 5.00 -10.00 -14.00
N SER A 175 5.05 -10.60 -15.20
CA SER A 175 5.85 -10.10 -16.32
C SER A 175 5.38 -8.69 -16.77
N PRO A 176 6.19 -7.95 -17.51
CA PRO A 176 5.78 -6.64 -18.03
C PRO A 176 4.46 -6.68 -18.83
N LYS A 177 4.25 -7.73 -19.63
CA LYS A 177 3.02 -7.92 -20.40
C LYS A 177 1.80 -8.15 -19.51
N GLU A 178 1.91 -9.09 -18.58
CA GLU A 178 0.84 -9.38 -17.63
C GLU A 178 0.49 -8.17 -16.76
N ARG A 179 1.49 -7.36 -16.39
CA ARG A 179 1.28 -6.12 -15.62
C ARG A 179 0.46 -5.09 -16.41
N GLU A 180 0.68 -4.94 -17.72
CA GLU A 180 -0.15 -4.07 -18.57
C GLU A 180 -1.58 -4.62 -18.71
N GLU A 181 -1.75 -5.93 -18.82
CA GLU A 181 -3.07 -6.58 -18.82
C GLU A 181 -3.82 -6.35 -17.50
N LEU A 182 -3.14 -6.50 -16.35
CA LEU A 182 -3.69 -6.19 -15.02
C LEU A 182 -4.09 -4.72 -14.89
N LYS A 183 -3.27 -3.80 -15.39
CA LYS A 183 -3.60 -2.36 -15.41
C LYS A 183 -4.88 -2.06 -16.19
N ALA A 184 -5.00 -2.63 -17.39
CA ALA A 184 -6.17 -2.45 -18.25
C ALA A 184 -7.43 -3.01 -17.60
N LYS A 185 -7.33 -4.20 -17.03
CA LYS A 185 -8.40 -4.85 -16.27
C LYS A 185 -8.84 -3.99 -15.08
N LEU A 186 -7.90 -3.58 -14.24
CA LEU A 186 -8.16 -2.77 -13.05
C LEU A 186 -8.85 -1.45 -13.40
N LYS A 187 -8.39 -0.75 -14.44
CA LYS A 187 -9.04 0.49 -14.92
C LYS A 187 -10.51 0.25 -15.28
N THR A 188 -10.82 -0.88 -15.90
CA THR A 188 -12.18 -1.25 -16.29
C THR A 188 -13.04 -1.58 -15.07
N GLU A 189 -12.55 -2.39 -14.14
CA GLU A 189 -13.25 -2.79 -12.92
C GLU A 189 -13.56 -1.59 -12.01
N LEU A 190 -12.60 -0.69 -11.81
CA LEU A 190 -12.82 0.53 -11.03
C LEU A 190 -13.87 1.45 -11.67
N ARG A 191 -13.90 1.50 -13.02
CA ARG A 191 -14.91 2.24 -13.75
C ARG A 191 -16.30 1.63 -13.58
N MET A 192 -16.42 0.30 -13.59
CA MET A 192 -17.67 -0.42 -13.34
C MET A 192 -18.21 -0.12 -11.93
N ILE A 193 -17.35 -0.14 -10.91
CA ILE A 193 -17.74 0.19 -9.53
C ILE A 193 -18.27 1.62 -9.47
N LEU A 194 -17.55 2.58 -10.04
CA LEU A 194 -17.93 3.98 -9.97
C LEU A 194 -19.26 4.24 -10.70
N VAL A 195 -19.42 3.72 -11.91
CA VAL A 195 -20.67 3.84 -12.70
C VAL A 195 -21.83 3.17 -11.96
N GLY A 196 -21.63 1.98 -11.41
CA GLY A 196 -22.64 1.27 -10.60
C GLY A 196 -23.06 2.10 -9.38
N SER A 197 -22.13 2.72 -8.69
CA SER A 197 -22.41 3.57 -7.53
C SER A 197 -23.21 4.82 -7.90
N HIS A 198 -22.88 5.48 -9.01
CA HIS A 198 -23.68 6.62 -9.51
C HIS A 198 -25.10 6.20 -9.86
N THR A 199 -25.28 5.06 -10.53
CA THR A 199 -26.61 4.54 -10.88
C THR A 199 -27.43 4.23 -9.63
N LEU A 200 -26.82 3.60 -8.62
CA LEU A 200 -27.48 3.32 -7.34
C LEU A 200 -27.91 4.60 -6.61
N ALA A 201 -27.08 5.63 -6.59
CA ALA A 201 -27.40 6.92 -5.98
C ALA A 201 -28.62 7.57 -6.65
N GLN A 202 -28.68 7.56 -7.99
CA GLN A 202 -29.81 8.09 -8.74
C GLN A 202 -31.12 7.32 -8.45
N TRP A 203 -31.06 5.98 -8.33
CA TRP A 203 -32.23 5.19 -7.98
C TRP A 203 -32.74 5.44 -6.55
N GLN A 204 -31.84 5.75 -5.62
CA GLN A 204 -32.21 6.10 -4.25
C GLN A 204 -32.93 7.45 -4.20
N GLN A 205 -32.41 8.46 -4.93
CA GLN A 205 -33.02 9.79 -5.01
C GLN A 205 -34.40 9.79 -5.73
N GLY A 206 -34.58 8.92 -6.70
CA GLY A 206 -35.86 8.82 -7.43
C GLY A 206 -36.97 8.04 -6.71
N ARG A 207 -36.70 7.52 -5.51
CA ARG A 207 -37.66 6.80 -4.66
C ARG A 207 -38.19 7.62 -3.48
N GLU A 208 -37.61 8.79 -3.24
CA GLU A 208 -38.13 9.82 -2.32
C GLU A 208 -39.05 10.78 -3.03
#